data_272c3ec7259c92894c35864d0b6b8601
#
_entry.id   272c3ec7259c92894c35864d0b6b8601
#
_cell.length_a   1.000
_cell.length_b   1.000
_cell.length_c   1.000
_cell.angle_alpha   90.00
_cell.angle_beta   90.00
_cell.angle_gamma   90.00
#
_symmetry.space_group_name_H-M   'P 1'
#
loop_
_entity.id
_entity.type
_entity.pdbx_description
1 polymer ?
#
loop_
_entity_poly.entity_id
_entity_poly.type
_entity_poly.pdbx_seq_one_letter_code
_entity_poly.pdbx_strand_id
1 'polypeptide(L)'
;MPMPTRMSVRTRLKQRGAALVIALVLLMVLTLLAFTGLNTSITEIAMANNEQFRRSAAQSAADGIEGAIAGLAAVPTTLDSPPVESGWRNVAGSPVNRYNTRSRYLGEERNLPQSSADKFVGLHFSIDSEGQSARKARDQQTQGVFIVAATGGGNGDFGQLGTGLAR
;
A
#
# COMPACT_ATOMS: atom_id res chain seq x y z
N MET A 1 -19.86 -90.72 30.18
CA MET A 1 -20.93 -89.80 29.75
C MET A 1 -20.35 -88.39 29.76
N PRO A 2 -20.10 -87.75 28.64
CA PRO A 2 -19.64 -86.36 28.58
C PRO A 2 -20.83 -85.40 28.58
N MET A 3 -20.77 -84.35 29.42
CA MET A 3 -21.76 -83.29 29.54
C MET A 3 -21.62 -82.34 28.30
N PRO A 4 -22.72 -81.87 27.72
CA PRO A 4 -22.67 -80.93 26.67
C PRO A 4 -22.42 -79.51 27.21
N THR A 5 -21.37 -78.82 26.70
CA THR A 5 -21.06 -77.45 26.97
C THR A 5 -22.08 -76.54 26.25
N ARG A 6 -22.90 -75.81 27.01
CA ARG A 6 -23.83 -74.81 26.49
C ARG A 6 -23.06 -73.60 25.96
N MET A 7 -22.99 -73.46 24.66
CA MET A 7 -22.52 -72.25 23.99
C MET A 7 -23.52 -71.12 24.21
N SER A 8 -23.14 -70.11 24.99
CA SER A 8 -23.94 -68.88 25.17
C SER A 8 -23.85 -68.05 23.92
N VAL A 9 -24.91 -68.02 23.14
CA VAL A 9 -25.07 -67.10 22.00
C VAL A 9 -25.39 -65.71 22.57
N ARG A 10 -24.33 -64.88 22.66
CA ARG A 10 -24.51 -63.45 22.97
C ARG A 10 -25.28 -62.77 21.87
N THR A 11 -26.51 -62.37 22.17
CA THR A 11 -27.36 -61.54 21.30
C THR A 11 -26.78 -60.16 21.06
N ARG A 12 -26.15 -59.96 19.88
CA ARG A 12 -25.66 -58.64 19.39
C ARG A 12 -26.78 -57.84 18.75
N LEU A 13 -27.89 -57.56 19.42
CA LEU A 13 -29.04 -56.96 18.82
C LEU A 13 -29.45 -55.54 19.35
N LYS A 14 -28.63 -54.85 20.11
CA LYS A 14 -28.98 -53.51 20.62
C LYS A 14 -28.05 -52.36 20.29
N GLN A 15 -27.04 -52.51 19.45
CA GLN A 15 -26.08 -51.43 19.15
C GLN A 15 -26.31 -50.64 17.85
N ARG A 16 -27.24 -51.07 16.98
CA ARG A 16 -27.44 -50.37 15.68
C ARG A 16 -28.07 -49.01 15.81
N GLY A 17 -28.96 -48.76 16.79
CA GLY A 17 -29.62 -47.46 16.99
C GLY A 17 -28.67 -46.41 17.60
N ALA A 18 -27.79 -46.80 18.57
CA ALA A 18 -26.87 -45.87 19.17
C ALA A 18 -25.79 -45.38 18.22
N ALA A 19 -25.30 -46.23 17.31
CA ALA A 19 -24.33 -45.86 16.31
C ALA A 19 -24.82 -44.78 15.35
N LEU A 20 -26.10 -44.86 14.98
CA LEU A 20 -26.74 -43.86 14.08
C LEU A 20 -26.85 -42.49 14.75
N VAL A 21 -27.22 -42.44 16.04
CA VAL A 21 -27.32 -41.21 16.83
C VAL A 21 -25.93 -40.57 16.98
N ILE A 22 -24.93 -41.38 17.32
CA ILE A 22 -23.55 -40.91 17.45
C ILE A 22 -23.02 -40.35 16.11
N ALA A 23 -23.30 -41.04 14.99
CA ALA A 23 -22.89 -40.56 13.67
C ALA A 23 -23.57 -39.24 13.31
N LEU A 24 -24.84 -39.05 13.66
CA LEU A 24 -25.59 -37.84 13.42
C LEU A 24 -25.07 -36.67 14.25
N VAL A 25 -24.78 -36.89 15.54
CA VAL A 25 -24.15 -35.87 16.41
C VAL A 25 -22.76 -35.52 15.91
N LEU A 26 -21.95 -36.48 15.50
CA LEU A 26 -20.62 -36.24 14.95
C LEU A 26 -20.69 -35.41 13.66
N LEU A 27 -21.63 -35.75 12.76
CA LEU A 27 -21.86 -34.98 11.54
C LEU A 27 -22.26 -33.53 11.85
N MET A 28 -23.14 -33.33 12.85
CA MET A 28 -23.55 -31.99 13.29
C MET A 28 -22.36 -31.18 13.81
N VAL A 29 -21.51 -31.77 14.63
CA VAL A 29 -20.31 -31.10 15.15
C VAL A 29 -19.33 -30.75 14.01
N LEU A 30 -19.08 -31.69 13.09
CA LEU A 30 -18.22 -31.46 11.93
C LEU A 30 -18.74 -30.34 11.02
N THR A 31 -20.07 -30.31 10.79
CA THR A 31 -20.66 -29.22 9.99
C THR A 31 -20.54 -27.86 10.66
N LEU A 32 -20.71 -27.76 11.98
CA LEU A 32 -20.50 -26.51 12.72
C LEU A 32 -19.06 -26.04 12.65
N LEU A 33 -18.08 -26.95 12.79
CA LEU A 33 -16.66 -26.64 12.68
C LEU A 33 -16.29 -26.18 11.28
N ALA A 34 -16.81 -26.83 10.23
CA ALA A 34 -16.61 -26.47 8.85
C ALA A 34 -17.19 -25.08 8.55
N PHE A 35 -18.37 -24.76 9.07
CA PHE A 35 -19.01 -23.46 8.87
C PHE A 35 -18.23 -22.32 9.55
N THR A 36 -17.71 -22.53 10.77
CA THR A 36 -16.85 -21.55 11.44
C THR A 36 -15.55 -21.30 10.67
N GLY A 37 -14.91 -22.36 10.16
CA GLY A 37 -13.69 -22.24 9.35
C GLY A 37 -13.89 -21.44 8.07
N LEU A 38 -15.01 -21.66 7.38
CA LEU A 38 -15.35 -20.90 6.15
C LEU A 38 -15.54 -19.41 6.42
N ASN A 39 -16.24 -19.03 7.49
CA ASN A 39 -16.45 -17.62 7.84
C ASN A 39 -15.13 -16.92 8.15
N THR A 40 -14.20 -17.56 8.85
CA THR A 40 -12.86 -17.02 9.12
C THR A 40 -12.10 -16.80 7.82
N SER A 41 -12.07 -17.78 6.93
CA SER A 41 -11.37 -17.68 5.64
C SER A 41 -11.91 -16.55 4.75
N ILE A 42 -13.22 -16.36 4.70
CA ILE A 42 -13.83 -15.26 3.94
C ILE A 42 -13.38 -13.89 4.49
N THR A 43 -13.34 -13.75 5.80
CA THR A 43 -12.89 -12.51 6.46
C THR A 43 -11.40 -12.24 6.18
N GLU A 44 -10.55 -13.27 6.26
CA GLU A 44 -9.12 -13.16 5.95
C GLU A 44 -8.89 -12.74 4.49
N ILE A 45 -9.61 -13.33 3.54
CA ILE A 45 -9.53 -12.95 2.12
C ILE A 45 -9.98 -11.50 1.92
N ALA A 46 -11.04 -11.06 2.59
CA ALA A 46 -11.51 -9.69 2.50
C ALA A 46 -10.48 -8.68 3.06
N MET A 47 -9.83 -9.02 4.18
CA MET A 47 -8.75 -8.21 4.77
C MET A 47 -7.53 -8.16 3.85
N ALA A 48 -7.10 -9.30 3.29
CA ALA A 48 -5.98 -9.37 2.36
C ALA A 48 -6.21 -8.53 1.11
N ASN A 49 -7.42 -8.58 0.53
CA ASN A 49 -7.80 -7.76 -0.61
C ASN A 49 -7.78 -6.26 -0.28
N ASN A 50 -8.29 -5.85 0.89
CA ASN A 50 -8.28 -4.46 1.32
C ASN A 50 -6.85 -3.95 1.50
N GLU A 51 -5.99 -4.77 2.09
CA GLU A 51 -4.56 -4.43 2.25
C GLU A 51 -3.85 -4.32 0.90
N GLN A 52 -4.17 -5.17 -0.06
CA GLN A 52 -3.64 -5.07 -1.42
C GLN A 52 -4.04 -3.73 -2.08
N PHE A 53 -5.29 -3.30 -1.94
CA PHE A 53 -5.73 -2.01 -2.49
C PHE A 53 -5.06 -0.82 -1.80
N ARG A 54 -4.84 -0.89 -0.47
CA ARG A 54 -4.08 0.14 0.25
C ARG A 54 -2.64 0.23 -0.23
N ARG A 55 -1.95 -0.91 -0.38
CA ARG A 55 -0.58 -0.94 -0.91
C ARG A 55 -0.51 -0.38 -2.32
N SER A 56 -1.50 -0.71 -3.16
CA SER A 56 -1.59 -0.16 -4.51
C SER A 56 -1.82 1.36 -4.51
N ALA A 57 -2.61 1.89 -3.57
CA ALA A 57 -2.78 3.33 -3.39
C ALA A 57 -1.48 4.00 -2.89
N ALA A 58 -0.78 3.37 -1.93
CA ALA A 58 0.51 3.86 -1.44
C ALA A 58 1.57 3.90 -2.57
N GLN A 59 1.63 2.87 -3.40
CA GLN A 59 2.49 2.85 -4.57
C GLN A 59 2.15 3.99 -5.53
N SER A 60 0.86 4.24 -5.78
CA SER A 60 0.43 5.34 -6.64
C SER A 60 0.83 6.70 -6.08
N ALA A 61 0.78 6.88 -4.74
CA ALA A 61 1.26 8.10 -4.11
C ALA A 61 2.77 8.27 -4.28
N ALA A 62 3.54 7.20 -4.14
CA ALA A 62 4.99 7.21 -4.37
C ALA A 62 5.35 7.56 -5.82
N ASP A 63 4.66 6.96 -6.81
CA ASP A 63 4.82 7.30 -8.23
C ASP A 63 4.53 8.79 -8.49
N GLY A 64 3.54 9.34 -7.77
CA GLY A 64 3.24 10.77 -7.82
C GLY A 64 4.39 11.64 -7.30
N ILE A 65 5.04 11.25 -6.20
CA ILE A 65 6.19 11.95 -5.65
C ILE A 65 7.35 11.94 -6.65
N GLU A 66 7.67 10.78 -7.24
CA GLU A 66 8.72 10.68 -8.26
C GLU A 66 8.45 11.59 -9.48
N GLY A 67 7.21 11.57 -9.96
CA GLY A 67 6.79 12.45 -11.05
C GLY A 67 6.87 13.93 -10.67
N ALA A 68 6.55 14.30 -9.45
CA ALA A 68 6.65 15.67 -8.96
C ALA A 68 8.11 16.12 -8.78
N ILE A 69 9.01 15.24 -8.33
CA ILE A 69 10.46 15.53 -8.25
C ILE A 69 11.02 15.86 -9.61
N ALA A 70 10.64 15.11 -10.65
CA ALA A 70 11.06 15.41 -12.02
C ALA A 70 10.54 16.78 -12.54
N GLY A 71 9.43 17.25 -11.98
CA GLY A 71 8.79 18.54 -12.34
C GLY A 71 9.14 19.71 -11.42
N LEU A 72 10.03 19.55 -10.43
CA LEU A 72 10.33 20.60 -9.45
C LEU A 72 10.89 21.88 -10.04
N ALA A 73 11.54 21.81 -11.20
CA ALA A 73 12.02 22.98 -11.92
C ALA A 73 10.92 23.99 -12.31
N ALA A 74 9.69 23.51 -12.43
CA ALA A 74 8.53 24.35 -12.74
C ALA A 74 7.85 24.96 -11.50
N VAL A 75 8.27 24.62 -10.30
CA VAL A 75 7.70 25.12 -9.05
C VAL A 75 8.31 26.51 -8.75
N PRO A 76 7.48 27.56 -8.60
CA PRO A 76 7.98 28.90 -8.27
C PRO A 76 8.73 28.88 -6.93
N THR A 77 9.89 29.55 -6.89
CA THR A 77 10.75 29.68 -5.69
C THR A 77 10.45 30.93 -4.88
N THR A 78 9.18 31.32 -4.80
CA THR A 78 8.71 32.43 -3.95
C THR A 78 7.83 31.87 -2.84
N LEU A 79 8.03 32.31 -1.60
CA LEU A 79 7.32 31.78 -0.42
C LEU A 79 5.80 31.98 -0.47
N ASP A 80 5.36 33.05 -1.13
CA ASP A 80 3.93 33.39 -1.24
C ASP A 80 3.24 32.75 -2.46
N SER A 81 3.97 31.96 -3.25
CA SER A 81 3.37 31.29 -4.39
C SER A 81 2.43 30.17 -3.98
N PRO A 82 1.28 30.04 -4.65
CA PRO A 82 0.40 28.93 -4.42
C PRO A 82 1.10 27.60 -4.78
N PRO A 83 0.74 26.49 -4.12
CA PRO A 83 1.27 25.19 -4.47
C PRO A 83 0.96 24.84 -5.94
N VAL A 84 1.90 24.19 -6.59
CA VAL A 84 1.68 23.65 -7.96
C VAL A 84 0.99 22.30 -7.82
N GLU A 85 -0.20 22.17 -8.39
CA GLU A 85 -0.98 20.92 -8.38
C GLU A 85 -0.87 20.22 -9.74
N SER A 86 -0.63 18.90 -9.71
CA SER A 86 -0.60 18.10 -10.94
C SER A 86 -1.99 17.81 -11.51
N GLY A 87 -3.04 17.93 -10.67
CA GLY A 87 -4.32 17.31 -10.91
C GLY A 87 -4.24 15.77 -10.87
N TRP A 88 -5.38 15.12 -10.99
CA TRP A 88 -5.42 13.65 -11.03
C TRP A 88 -4.80 13.08 -12.29
N ARG A 89 -3.77 12.27 -12.15
CA ARG A 89 -3.07 11.56 -13.23
C ARG A 89 -3.10 10.07 -13.01
N ASN A 90 -3.23 9.31 -14.08
CA ASN A 90 -3.15 7.84 -14.00
C ASN A 90 -1.69 7.41 -13.89
N VAL A 91 -1.45 6.38 -13.08
CA VAL A 91 -0.17 5.67 -13.03
C VAL A 91 0.06 4.97 -14.37
N ALA A 92 1.28 5.01 -14.88
CA ALA A 92 1.64 4.36 -16.14
C ALA A 92 1.26 2.87 -16.11
N GLY A 93 0.54 2.42 -17.13
CA GLY A 93 0.10 1.03 -17.25
C GLY A 93 -1.09 0.62 -16.39
N SER A 94 -1.70 1.54 -15.61
CA SER A 94 -2.88 1.23 -14.81
C SER A 94 -4.02 2.23 -15.05
N PRO A 95 -5.19 1.79 -15.53
CA PRO A 95 -6.34 2.68 -15.70
C PRO A 95 -7.08 2.98 -14.39
N VAL A 96 -6.80 2.23 -13.33
CA VAL A 96 -7.51 2.31 -12.05
C VAL A 96 -6.72 3.12 -11.02
N ASN A 97 -5.40 2.99 -11.05
CA ASN A 97 -4.50 3.65 -10.11
C ASN A 97 -4.19 5.07 -10.58
N ARG A 98 -4.35 6.02 -9.70
CA ARG A 98 -4.11 7.43 -10.00
C ARG A 98 -3.56 8.16 -8.79
N TYR A 99 -2.91 9.28 -9.05
CA TYR A 99 -2.36 10.15 -8.03
C TYR A 99 -2.67 11.62 -8.31
N ASN A 100 -2.60 12.42 -7.27
CA ASN A 100 -2.62 13.89 -7.35
C ASN A 100 -1.51 14.42 -6.45
N THR A 101 -0.68 15.32 -6.97
CA THR A 101 0.44 15.89 -6.21
C THR A 101 0.29 17.38 -6.05
N ARG A 102 0.80 17.87 -4.92
CA ARG A 102 0.88 19.28 -4.59
C ARG A 102 2.31 19.60 -4.16
N SER A 103 3.00 20.41 -4.95
CA SER A 103 4.39 20.81 -4.69
C SER A 103 4.46 22.25 -4.23
N ARG A 104 5.19 22.49 -3.15
CA ARG A 104 5.35 23.84 -2.57
C ARG A 104 6.82 24.10 -2.26
N TYR A 105 7.27 25.30 -2.55
CA TYR A 105 8.54 25.83 -2.08
C TYR A 105 8.46 26.24 -0.60
N LEU A 106 9.44 25.84 0.20
CA LEU A 106 9.49 26.12 1.64
C LEU A 106 10.51 27.20 2.03
N GLY A 107 11.49 27.43 1.18
CA GLY A 107 12.53 28.42 1.46
C GLY A 107 13.91 28.00 0.95
N GLU A 108 14.87 28.91 1.13
CA GLU A 108 16.27 28.70 0.77
C GLU A 108 17.17 28.62 2.00
N GLU A 109 18.21 27.80 1.92
CA GLU A 109 19.31 27.72 2.89
C GLU A 109 20.60 28.12 2.22
N ARG A 110 21.24 29.19 2.73
CA ARG A 110 22.49 29.72 2.15
C ARG A 110 23.73 29.17 2.80
N ASN A 111 23.64 28.56 3.96
CA ASN A 111 24.79 28.11 4.74
C ASN A 111 24.96 26.59 4.63
N LEU A 112 25.28 26.11 3.45
CA LEU A 112 25.47 24.70 3.20
C LEU A 112 26.82 24.21 3.74
N PRO A 113 26.88 23.16 4.58
CA PRO A 113 28.10 22.57 5.05
C PRO A 113 28.99 22.14 3.87
N GLN A 114 30.27 22.50 3.91
CA GLN A 114 31.30 22.14 2.90
C GLN A 114 31.09 22.77 1.50
N SER A 115 30.24 23.77 1.34
CA SER A 115 30.12 24.50 0.09
C SER A 115 30.40 26.00 0.28
N SER A 116 30.81 26.68 -0.79
CA SER A 116 30.98 28.14 -0.77
C SER A 116 29.57 28.78 -0.70
N ALA A 117 29.26 29.43 0.41
CA ALA A 117 28.00 30.13 0.65
C ALA A 117 27.66 31.17 -0.44
N ASP A 118 28.65 31.68 -1.16
CA ASP A 118 28.49 32.66 -2.22
C ASP A 118 28.11 32.04 -3.57
N LYS A 119 28.28 30.72 -3.75
CA LYS A 119 28.11 30.04 -5.04
C LYS A 119 26.93 29.09 -5.09
N PHE A 120 26.47 28.59 -3.95
CA PHE A 120 25.42 27.58 -3.90
C PHE A 120 24.36 27.92 -2.84
N VAL A 121 23.14 27.59 -3.13
CA VAL A 121 21.98 27.74 -2.26
C VAL A 121 21.21 26.43 -2.24
N GLY A 122 20.72 26.03 -1.07
CA GLY A 122 19.82 24.90 -0.89
C GLY A 122 18.37 25.34 -1.00
N LEU A 123 17.61 24.73 -1.86
CA LEU A 123 16.19 24.99 -2.04
C LEU A 123 15.39 23.85 -1.42
N HIS A 124 14.48 24.18 -0.52
CA HIS A 124 13.62 23.21 0.16
C HIS A 124 12.23 23.22 -0.45
N PHE A 125 11.73 22.02 -0.73
CA PHE A 125 10.39 21.81 -1.25
C PHE A 125 9.66 20.77 -0.42
N SER A 126 8.33 20.89 -0.33
CA SER A 126 7.44 19.85 0.15
C SER A 126 6.58 19.36 -0.99
N ILE A 127 6.47 18.06 -1.11
CA ILE A 127 5.60 17.39 -2.07
C ILE A 127 4.61 16.55 -1.27
N ASP A 128 3.33 16.89 -1.38
CA ASP A 128 2.22 16.08 -0.87
C ASP A 128 1.65 15.30 -2.04
N SER A 129 1.48 14.00 -1.88
CA SER A 129 0.91 13.12 -2.89
C SER A 129 -0.23 12.30 -2.32
N GLU A 130 -1.37 12.34 -2.97
CA GLU A 130 -2.51 11.47 -2.68
C GLU A 130 -2.62 10.42 -3.79
N GLY A 131 -2.46 9.15 -3.42
CA GLY A 131 -2.66 8.01 -4.30
C GLY A 131 -4.04 7.39 -4.11
N GLN A 132 -4.64 6.95 -5.19
CA GLN A 132 -5.92 6.26 -5.19
C GLN A 132 -5.85 4.99 -6.04
N SER A 133 -6.48 3.92 -5.52
CA SER A 133 -6.58 2.62 -6.19
C SER A 133 -8.03 2.14 -6.27
N ALA A 134 -8.22 0.87 -6.65
CA ALA A 134 -9.53 0.25 -6.71
C ALA A 134 -10.30 0.37 -5.39
N ARG A 135 -11.62 0.27 -5.45
CA ARG A 135 -12.54 0.39 -4.30
C ARG A 135 -12.38 1.68 -3.49
N LYS A 136 -11.85 2.75 -4.12
CA LYS A 136 -11.59 4.05 -3.48
C LYS A 136 -10.57 3.95 -2.32
N ALA A 137 -9.69 2.96 -2.32
CA ALA A 137 -8.58 2.93 -1.40
C ALA A 137 -7.68 4.14 -1.65
N ARG A 138 -7.28 4.84 -0.58
CA ARG A 138 -6.46 6.05 -0.64
C ARG A 138 -5.29 5.95 0.32
N ASP A 139 -4.20 6.57 -0.08
CA ASP A 139 -3.03 6.78 0.75
C ASP A 139 -2.48 8.18 0.50
N GLN A 140 -1.94 8.81 1.53
CA GLN A 140 -1.35 10.14 1.43
C GLN A 140 0.06 10.10 1.98
N GLN A 141 1.00 10.64 1.20
CA GLN A 141 2.41 10.70 1.53
C GLN A 141 2.93 12.12 1.34
N THR A 142 3.83 12.53 2.22
CA THR A 142 4.52 13.82 2.14
C THR A 142 6.02 13.59 2.11
N GLN A 143 6.70 14.19 1.15
CA GLN A 143 8.14 14.12 0.96
C GLN A 143 8.76 15.51 0.98
N GLY A 144 9.74 15.72 1.86
CA GLY A 144 10.64 16.86 1.79
C GLY A 144 11.75 16.60 0.75
N VAL A 145 12.03 17.58 -0.10
CA VAL A 145 13.08 17.52 -1.12
C VAL A 145 14.01 18.70 -0.96
N PHE A 146 15.31 18.44 -1.02
CA PHE A 146 16.36 19.44 -0.96
C PHE A 146 17.17 19.42 -2.26
N ILE A 147 17.29 20.58 -2.92
CA ILE A 147 18.01 20.73 -4.17
C ILE A 147 19.10 21.78 -3.98
N VAL A 148 20.34 21.48 -4.36
CA VAL A 148 21.43 22.43 -4.39
C VAL A 148 21.47 23.13 -5.75
N ALA A 149 21.31 24.46 -5.76
CA ALA A 149 21.35 25.29 -6.96
C ALA A 149 22.53 26.28 -6.89
N ALA A 150 23.06 26.67 -8.05
CA ALA A 150 24.09 27.73 -8.12
C ALA A 150 23.44 29.12 -7.93
N THR A 151 24.07 29.99 -7.13
CA THR A 151 23.55 31.33 -6.79
C THR A 151 23.60 32.32 -7.96
N GLY A 152 24.26 32.00 -9.07
CA GLY A 152 24.45 32.87 -10.22
C GLY A 152 23.42 32.78 -11.37
N GLY A 153 22.44 31.89 -11.28
CA GLY A 153 21.39 31.72 -12.26
C GLY A 153 20.20 32.60 -11.92
N GLY A 154 20.17 33.84 -12.38
CA GLY A 154 18.99 34.69 -12.24
C GLY A 154 17.75 34.03 -12.83
N ASN A 155 16.61 34.13 -12.12
CA ASN A 155 15.28 33.70 -12.52
C ASN A 155 15.13 32.23 -12.94
N GLY A 156 15.13 31.32 -11.96
CA GLY A 156 14.37 30.06 -12.11
C GLY A 156 14.71 29.13 -13.28
N ASP A 157 15.82 29.34 -13.98
CA ASP A 157 16.25 28.45 -15.06
C ASP A 157 17.03 27.26 -14.47
N PHE A 158 16.32 26.31 -13.89
CA PHE A 158 16.85 24.99 -13.51
C PHE A 158 17.10 24.09 -14.72
N GLY A 159 16.92 24.61 -15.95
CA GLY A 159 16.93 23.86 -17.20
C GLY A 159 18.25 23.23 -17.60
N GLN A 160 19.35 23.42 -16.84
CA GLN A 160 20.65 22.84 -17.18
C GLN A 160 21.22 21.83 -16.18
N LEU A 161 20.51 21.43 -15.15
CA LEU A 161 21.03 20.44 -14.19
C LEU A 161 20.80 18.97 -14.59
N GLY A 162 20.30 18.69 -15.77
CA GLY A 162 19.80 17.35 -16.11
C GLY A 162 20.44 16.59 -17.27
N THR A 163 21.38 17.11 -18.04
CA THR A 163 21.89 16.40 -19.23
C THR A 163 23.32 15.90 -19.18
N GLY A 164 23.89 15.75 -18.00
CA GLY A 164 25.27 15.29 -17.79
C GLY A 164 25.46 13.77 -17.67
N LEU A 165 24.48 12.93 -17.94
CA LEU A 165 24.63 11.46 -17.94
C LEU A 165 24.26 10.87 -19.29
N ALA A 166 25.06 11.14 -20.30
CA ALA A 166 25.09 10.35 -21.52
C ALA A 166 26.49 10.39 -22.13
N ARG A 167 27.36 9.47 -21.68
CA ARG A 167 28.30 8.67 -22.52
C ARG A 167 29.21 7.86 -21.64
#